data_3a8802cbd76ba12ac307e7cc5f992e0c
#
_entry.id   3a8802cbd76ba12ac307e7cc5f992e0c
#
_cell.length_a   1.000
_cell.length_b   1.000
_cell.length_c   1.000
_cell.angle_alpha   90.00
_cell.angle_beta   90.00
_cell.angle_gamma   90.00
#
_symmetry.space_group_name_H-M   'P 1'
#
loop_
_entity.id
_entity.type
_entity.pdbx_description
1 polymer ?
#
loop_
_entity_poly.entity_id
_entity_poly.type
_entity_poly.pdbx_seq_one_letter_code
_entity_poly.pdbx_strand_id
1 'polypeptide(L)'
;MRLTNDKRKYTSTGPQSGLDMGFDDFIDEPRYEKRDFLRNYVSDQSNYKNLIKQVENKENPAERLFLFNVTMQNHGGYEGIYDNFPQEVWLTGSLKDKFPKTDQYLSLMKRSDEALEYLIRYFESSDEPTMIVMFGDHQPSVEDEFFDEIAGMPSADVPAGDHLMWYETPFLIWTNYESGSEQKGKISAIYLASELLDQAGLDMTPYQRFLLSIPGYHKGLRVSHLQPQLRSEEI
;
A
#
# COMPACT_ATOMS: atom_id res chain seq x y z
N MET A 1 9.29 -14.29 -9.57
CA MET A 1 8.53 -13.41 -8.65
C MET A 1 9.31 -13.24 -7.36
N ARG A 2 9.56 -12.02 -6.93
CA ARG A 2 10.35 -11.75 -5.70
C ARG A 2 9.51 -10.98 -4.70
N LEU A 3 9.62 -11.34 -3.43
CA LEU A 3 8.98 -10.65 -2.31
C LEU A 3 10.06 -9.88 -1.54
N THR A 4 9.85 -8.59 -1.31
CA THR A 4 10.73 -7.74 -0.51
C THR A 4 10.00 -7.28 0.76
N ASN A 5 10.68 -7.30 1.89
CA ASN A 5 10.15 -6.86 3.17
C ASN A 5 11.25 -6.26 4.04
N ASP A 6 10.99 -5.13 4.68
CA ASP A 6 11.94 -4.42 5.50
C ASP A 6 12.00 -4.87 6.97
N LYS A 7 11.18 -5.85 7.41
CA LYS A 7 11.24 -6.43 8.77
C LYS A 7 10.91 -7.92 8.87
N ARG A 8 11.85 -8.70 9.42
CA ARG A 8 11.65 -10.11 9.76
C ARG A 8 10.65 -10.38 10.89
N LYS A 9 10.41 -9.42 11.78
CA LYS A 9 9.68 -9.67 13.05
C LYS A 9 8.17 -9.59 12.97
N TYR A 10 7.61 -9.04 11.90
CA TYR A 10 6.17 -8.77 11.81
C TYR A 10 5.42 -9.59 10.76
N THR A 11 6.10 -10.41 10.01
CA THR A 11 5.43 -11.41 9.20
C THR A 11 5.32 -12.68 10.04
N SER A 12 4.12 -13.01 10.47
CA SER A 12 3.74 -14.40 10.86
C SER A 12 4.04 -15.39 9.72
N THR A 13 4.42 -14.86 8.59
CA THR A 13 4.82 -15.45 7.34
C THR A 13 6.32 -15.16 7.17
N GLY A 14 7.18 -16.05 7.65
CA GLY A 14 8.62 -15.99 7.37
C GLY A 14 8.93 -16.26 5.89
N PRO A 15 10.23 -16.34 5.51
CA PRO A 15 10.66 -16.62 4.13
C PRO A 15 9.93 -17.81 3.49
N GLN A 16 9.60 -18.83 4.28
CA GLN A 16 8.93 -20.03 3.81
C GLN A 16 7.55 -19.75 3.23
N SER A 17 6.75 -18.88 3.84
CA SER A 17 5.42 -18.59 3.33
C SER A 17 5.41 -17.77 2.04
N GLY A 18 6.44 -16.93 1.81
CA GLY A 18 6.64 -16.29 0.52
C GLY A 18 6.87 -17.32 -0.57
N LEU A 19 7.72 -18.30 -0.32
CA LEU A 19 7.96 -19.44 -1.23
C LEU A 19 6.71 -20.29 -1.41
N ASP A 20 5.94 -20.54 -0.35
CA ASP A 20 4.67 -21.30 -0.40
C ASP A 20 3.59 -20.59 -1.24
N MET A 21 3.66 -19.25 -1.36
CA MET A 21 2.81 -18.46 -2.26
C MET A 21 3.34 -18.40 -3.71
N GLY A 22 4.42 -19.11 -4.03
CA GLY A 22 4.98 -19.17 -5.38
C GLY A 22 5.98 -18.07 -5.72
N PHE A 23 6.52 -17.34 -4.74
CA PHE A 23 7.67 -16.48 -4.97
C PHE A 23 8.96 -17.29 -5.09
N ASP A 24 9.85 -16.90 -6.00
CA ASP A 24 11.15 -17.56 -6.21
C ASP A 24 12.18 -17.12 -5.18
N ASP A 25 12.05 -15.90 -4.64
CA ASP A 25 12.97 -15.33 -3.68
C ASP A 25 12.25 -14.43 -2.68
N PHE A 26 12.78 -14.38 -1.46
CA PHE A 26 12.37 -13.51 -0.38
C PHE A 26 13.56 -12.67 0.08
N ILE A 27 13.48 -11.36 -0.12
CA ILE A 27 14.56 -10.42 0.20
C ILE A 27 14.15 -9.62 1.43
N ASP A 28 14.74 -9.94 2.55
CA ASP A 28 14.52 -9.26 3.82
C ASP A 28 15.60 -8.19 4.09
N GLU A 29 15.35 -7.35 5.10
CA GLU A 29 16.21 -6.24 5.47
C GLU A 29 17.70 -6.59 5.58
N PRO A 30 18.13 -7.72 6.17
CA PRO A 30 19.57 -8.07 6.23
C PRO A 30 20.24 -8.26 4.87
N ARG A 31 19.47 -8.50 3.82
CA ARG A 31 19.96 -8.64 2.44
C ARG A 31 20.04 -7.31 1.68
N TYR A 32 19.55 -6.21 2.28
CA TYR A 32 19.65 -4.89 1.68
C TYR A 32 21.09 -4.39 1.74
N GLU A 33 21.61 -3.87 0.64
CA GLU A 33 22.96 -3.33 0.58
C GLU A 33 23.13 -2.04 1.39
N LYS A 34 22.10 -1.18 1.36
CA LYS A 34 22.04 0.05 2.15
C LYS A 34 20.74 0.08 2.94
N ARG A 35 20.86 0.48 4.18
CA ARG A 35 19.76 0.56 5.13
C ARG A 35 19.80 1.90 5.83
N ASP A 36 19.14 2.90 5.27
CA ASP A 36 18.90 4.16 5.94
C ASP A 36 17.62 4.03 6.76
N PHE A 37 17.72 4.31 8.05
CA PHE A 37 16.59 4.18 8.97
C PHE A 37 15.92 5.52 9.20
N LEU A 38 14.60 5.50 9.24
CA LEU A 38 13.76 6.58 9.72
C LEU A 38 12.97 6.07 10.93
N ARG A 39 13.11 6.70 12.07
CA ARG A 39 12.71 6.12 13.35
C ARG A 39 13.40 4.75 13.56
N ASN A 40 12.62 3.69 13.70
CA ASN A 40 13.11 2.32 13.90
C ASN A 40 12.97 1.42 12.66
N TYR A 41 12.62 2.00 11.52
CA TYR A 41 12.29 1.26 10.30
C TYR A 41 13.20 1.67 9.15
N VAL A 42 13.45 0.76 8.22
CA VAL A 42 14.10 1.12 6.97
C VAL A 42 13.22 2.15 6.25
N SER A 43 13.82 3.25 5.80
CA SER A 43 13.10 4.28 5.08
C SER A 43 12.58 3.76 3.73
N ASP A 44 11.43 4.28 3.29
CA ASP A 44 10.87 3.94 1.98
C ASP A 44 11.85 4.25 0.85
N GLN A 45 12.58 5.36 0.96
CA GLN A 45 13.65 5.71 0.04
C GLN A 45 14.73 4.64 -0.06
N SER A 46 15.19 4.12 1.08
CA SER A 46 16.19 3.06 1.12
C SER A 46 15.63 1.74 0.59
N ASN A 47 14.38 1.43 0.93
CA ASN A 47 13.66 0.27 0.43
C ASN A 47 13.56 0.30 -1.10
N TYR A 48 13.11 1.42 -1.69
CA TYR A 48 12.98 1.57 -3.15
C TYR A 48 14.33 1.55 -3.88
N LYS A 49 15.40 2.06 -3.29
CA LYS A 49 16.75 1.88 -3.84
C LYS A 49 17.15 0.40 -3.94
N ASN A 50 16.83 -0.40 -2.93
CA ASN A 50 17.09 -1.83 -2.96
C ASN A 50 16.16 -2.57 -3.95
N LEU A 51 14.92 -2.11 -4.14
CA LEU A 51 14.01 -2.61 -5.17
C LEU A 51 14.56 -2.35 -6.57
N ILE A 52 15.01 -1.13 -6.86
CA ILE A 52 15.63 -0.76 -8.14
C ILE A 52 16.81 -1.67 -8.45
N LYS A 53 17.66 -1.96 -7.46
CA LYS A 53 18.79 -2.89 -7.65
C LYS A 53 18.38 -4.29 -8.04
N GLN A 54 17.19 -4.76 -7.63
CA GLN A 54 16.71 -6.07 -8.12
C GLN A 54 16.42 -6.03 -9.62
N VAL A 55 16.00 -4.89 -10.14
CA VAL A 55 15.79 -4.69 -11.57
C VAL A 55 17.11 -4.56 -12.31
N GLU A 56 18.05 -3.78 -11.79
CA GLU A 56 19.38 -3.56 -12.38
C GLU A 56 20.25 -4.81 -12.42
N ASN A 57 20.14 -5.67 -11.39
CA ASN A 57 20.94 -6.87 -11.22
C ASN A 57 20.28 -8.13 -11.82
N LYS A 58 19.37 -7.99 -12.78
CA LYS A 58 18.83 -9.13 -13.52
C LYS A 58 19.96 -9.85 -14.26
N GLU A 59 20.07 -11.16 -14.09
CA GLU A 59 21.05 -11.98 -14.83
C GLU A 59 20.73 -12.01 -16.33
N ASN A 60 19.46 -12.02 -16.67
CA ASN A 60 18.98 -11.95 -18.03
C ASN A 60 18.18 -10.65 -18.22
N PRO A 61 18.63 -9.72 -19.09
CA PRO A 61 17.88 -8.48 -19.36
C PRO A 61 16.44 -8.69 -19.85
N ALA A 62 16.15 -9.83 -20.48
CA ALA A 62 14.81 -10.19 -20.92
C ALA A 62 13.92 -10.79 -19.80
N GLU A 63 14.48 -11.01 -18.60
CA GLU A 63 13.72 -11.51 -17.47
C GLU A 63 12.64 -10.50 -17.08
N ARG A 64 11.43 -11.00 -16.90
CA ARG A 64 10.31 -10.21 -16.37
C ARG A 64 10.21 -10.42 -14.87
N LEU A 65 10.15 -9.33 -14.12
CA LEU A 65 10.06 -9.37 -12.67
C LEU A 65 8.65 -9.00 -12.20
N PHE A 66 8.18 -9.73 -11.21
CA PHE A 66 7.10 -9.30 -10.34
C PHE A 66 7.68 -9.11 -8.94
N LEU A 67 7.73 -7.88 -8.47
CA LEU A 67 8.25 -7.51 -7.15
C LEU A 67 7.08 -7.10 -6.26
N PHE A 68 6.78 -7.90 -5.26
CA PHE A 68 5.84 -7.52 -4.21
C PHE A 68 6.63 -6.94 -3.04
N ASN A 69 6.45 -5.65 -2.79
CA ASN A 69 7.24 -4.90 -1.82
C ASN A 69 6.37 -4.46 -0.65
N VAL A 70 6.82 -4.71 0.57
CA VAL A 70 6.17 -4.26 1.80
C VAL A 70 7.09 -3.28 2.51
N THR A 71 6.63 -2.05 2.69
CA THR A 71 7.35 -1.01 3.42
C THR A 71 6.84 -0.91 4.86
N MET A 72 7.71 -0.47 5.77
CA MET A 72 7.37 -0.39 7.19
C MET A 72 7.60 1.01 7.79
N GLN A 73 8.09 1.96 6.99
CA GLN A 73 8.44 3.31 7.47
C GLN A 73 7.28 3.97 8.23
N ASN A 74 6.05 3.79 7.75
CA ASN A 74 4.87 4.44 8.31
C ASN A 74 4.14 3.58 9.37
N HIS A 75 4.72 2.43 9.77
CA HIS A 75 4.12 1.59 10.80
C HIS A 75 3.95 2.37 12.12
N GLY A 76 2.90 2.05 12.89
CA GLY A 76 2.47 2.75 14.10
C GLY A 76 3.54 2.92 15.19
N GLY A 77 3.17 3.58 16.28
CA GLY A 77 4.06 4.02 17.34
C GLY A 77 4.51 5.46 17.13
N TYR A 78 3.55 6.37 16.94
CA TYR A 78 3.80 7.78 16.60
C TYR A 78 4.01 8.67 17.85
N GLU A 79 4.25 8.09 19.02
CA GLU A 79 4.48 8.84 20.27
C GLU A 79 5.96 9.17 20.55
N GLY A 80 6.86 8.55 19.78
CA GLY A 80 8.30 8.66 20.01
C GLY A 80 8.90 9.95 19.47
N ILE A 81 9.94 10.44 20.15
CA ILE A 81 10.87 11.44 19.60
C ILE A 81 12.10 10.70 19.10
N TYR A 82 12.54 11.00 17.90
CA TYR A 82 13.62 10.30 17.21
C TYR A 82 14.62 11.28 16.63
N ASP A 83 15.89 11.12 16.94
CA ASP A 83 16.97 11.98 16.43
C ASP A 83 17.15 11.88 14.90
N ASN A 84 16.75 10.75 14.32
CA ASN A 84 16.85 10.48 12.89
C ASN A 84 15.54 10.75 12.11
N PHE A 85 14.56 11.41 12.75
CA PHE A 85 13.29 11.77 12.12
C PHE A 85 12.87 13.18 12.53
N PRO A 86 13.23 14.22 11.78
CA PRO A 86 12.69 15.55 11.98
C PRO A 86 11.21 15.58 11.55
N GLN A 87 10.36 16.06 12.44
CA GLN A 87 8.97 16.37 12.09
C GLN A 87 8.94 17.60 11.19
N GLU A 88 8.18 17.57 10.11
CA GLU A 88 8.15 18.61 9.06
C GLU A 88 6.75 19.07 8.69
N VAL A 89 5.72 18.32 9.10
CA VAL A 89 4.32 18.62 8.81
C VAL A 89 3.54 18.71 10.10
N TRP A 90 2.72 19.74 10.21
CA TRP A 90 1.85 19.98 11.35
C TRP A 90 0.46 20.40 10.89
N LEU A 91 -0.53 19.96 11.64
CA LEU A 91 -1.89 20.47 11.50
C LEU A 91 -1.93 21.98 11.83
N THR A 92 -2.84 22.69 11.23
CA THR A 92 -2.98 24.15 11.36
C THR A 92 -4.39 24.52 11.79
N GLY A 93 -4.62 25.82 12.02
CA GLY A 93 -5.93 26.37 12.38
C GLY A 93 -6.43 25.84 13.72
N SER A 94 -7.66 25.39 13.75
CA SER A 94 -8.31 24.85 14.96
C SER A 94 -7.74 23.53 15.45
N LEU A 95 -6.96 22.82 14.62
CA LEU A 95 -6.37 21.52 14.94
C LEU A 95 -4.92 21.62 15.40
N LYS A 96 -4.34 22.80 15.36
CA LYS A 96 -2.95 23.03 15.74
C LYS A 96 -2.68 22.53 17.16
N ASP A 97 -1.58 21.78 17.31
CA ASP A 97 -1.06 21.24 18.58
C ASP A 97 -2.02 20.25 19.29
N LYS A 98 -3.08 19.78 18.65
CA LYS A 98 -4.06 18.86 19.26
C LYS A 98 -3.73 17.38 19.04
N PHE A 99 -3.12 17.02 17.92
CA PHE A 99 -2.97 15.65 17.47
C PHE A 99 -1.50 15.34 17.09
N PRO A 100 -0.62 15.17 18.08
CA PRO A 100 0.82 14.98 17.82
C PRO A 100 1.14 13.67 17.10
N LYS A 101 0.36 12.61 17.27
CA LYS A 101 0.55 11.36 16.51
C LYS A 101 0.20 11.59 15.05
N THR A 102 -0.87 12.31 14.78
CA THR A 102 -1.28 12.67 13.42
C THR A 102 -0.21 13.54 12.76
N ASP A 103 0.32 14.54 13.44
CA ASP A 103 1.41 15.39 12.92
C ASP A 103 2.65 14.56 12.56
N GLN A 104 3.02 13.59 13.41
CA GLN A 104 4.12 12.68 13.11
C GLN A 104 3.81 11.80 11.91
N TYR A 105 2.61 11.22 11.84
CA TYR A 105 2.18 10.41 10.70
C TYR A 105 2.22 11.20 9.39
N LEU A 106 1.70 12.43 9.38
CA LEU A 106 1.72 13.29 8.18
C LEU A 106 3.14 13.61 7.72
N SER A 107 4.07 13.79 8.67
CA SER A 107 5.48 13.98 8.34
C SER A 107 6.10 12.71 7.73
N LEU A 108 5.69 11.52 8.16
CA LEU A 108 6.10 10.25 7.55
C LEU A 108 5.51 10.08 6.14
N MET A 109 4.24 10.44 5.96
CA MET A 109 3.58 10.41 4.64
C MET A 109 4.30 11.30 3.63
N LYS A 110 4.74 12.50 4.03
CA LYS A 110 5.57 13.37 3.19
C LYS A 110 6.85 12.65 2.74
N ARG A 111 7.52 11.92 3.64
CA ARG A 111 8.72 11.17 3.29
C ARG A 111 8.43 9.99 2.34
N SER A 112 7.29 9.34 2.50
CA SER A 112 6.86 8.28 1.57
C SER A 112 6.52 8.84 0.18
N ASP A 113 5.89 10.01 0.11
CA ASP A 113 5.59 10.69 -1.14
C ASP A 113 6.88 11.07 -1.90
N GLU A 114 7.86 11.66 -1.21
CA GLU A 114 9.19 11.96 -1.76
C GLU A 114 9.91 10.70 -2.26
N ALA A 115 9.80 9.60 -1.53
CA ALA A 115 10.39 8.32 -1.92
C ALA A 115 9.69 7.72 -3.15
N LEU A 116 8.35 7.82 -3.22
CA LEU A 116 7.57 7.36 -4.36
C LEU A 116 7.90 8.18 -5.62
N GLU A 117 8.03 9.51 -5.50
CA GLU A 117 8.47 10.38 -6.59
C GLU A 117 9.83 9.92 -7.13
N TYR A 118 10.79 9.61 -6.24
CA TYR A 118 12.09 9.08 -6.63
C TYR A 118 11.97 7.77 -7.42
N LEU A 119 11.12 6.83 -6.97
CA LEU A 119 10.88 5.57 -7.66
C LEU A 119 10.27 5.77 -9.05
N ILE A 120 9.24 6.61 -9.13
CA ILE A 120 8.56 6.95 -10.40
C ILE A 120 9.56 7.59 -11.39
N ARG A 121 10.33 8.59 -10.96
CA ARG A 121 11.31 9.27 -11.83
C ARG A 121 12.38 8.33 -12.36
N TYR A 122 12.80 7.33 -11.58
CA TYR A 122 13.74 6.32 -12.05
C TYR A 122 13.13 5.51 -13.22
N PHE A 123 11.92 4.99 -13.04
CA PHE A 123 11.29 4.18 -14.07
C PHE A 123 10.73 4.99 -15.25
N GLU A 124 10.39 6.25 -15.05
CA GLU A 124 10.00 7.17 -16.12
C GLU A 124 11.12 7.33 -17.17
N SER A 125 12.37 7.26 -16.74
CA SER A 125 13.55 7.32 -17.61
C SER A 125 13.99 5.96 -18.15
N SER A 126 13.32 4.87 -17.82
CA SER A 126 13.65 3.50 -18.22
C SER A 126 12.94 3.12 -19.51
N ASP A 127 13.66 2.48 -20.42
CA ASP A 127 13.08 1.87 -21.64
C ASP A 127 12.34 0.55 -21.35
N GLU A 128 12.48 -0.02 -20.14
CA GLU A 128 11.79 -1.24 -19.74
C GLU A 128 10.34 -0.94 -19.36
N PRO A 129 9.34 -1.55 -20.02
CA PRO A 129 7.94 -1.36 -19.63
C PRO A 129 7.70 -1.75 -18.18
N THR A 130 7.31 -0.77 -17.38
CA THR A 130 7.16 -0.91 -15.93
C THR A 130 5.79 -0.43 -15.48
N MET A 131 5.16 -1.23 -14.61
CA MET A 131 3.97 -0.83 -13.87
C MET A 131 4.30 -0.80 -12.37
N ILE A 132 3.98 0.31 -11.73
CA ILE A 132 4.08 0.48 -10.28
C ILE A 132 2.67 0.54 -9.71
N VAL A 133 2.41 -0.29 -8.72
CA VAL A 133 1.17 -0.27 -7.95
C VAL A 133 1.51 -0.02 -6.50
N MET A 134 0.96 1.04 -5.95
CA MET A 134 1.06 1.35 -4.53
C MET A 134 -0.33 1.35 -3.91
N PHE A 135 -0.46 0.82 -2.73
CA PHE A 135 -1.70 0.87 -1.95
C PHE A 135 -1.38 0.82 -0.45
N GLY A 136 -2.25 1.44 0.34
CA GLY A 136 -2.22 1.30 1.79
C GLY A 136 -2.91 -0.02 2.20
N ASP A 137 -2.44 -0.62 3.27
CA ASP A 137 -3.00 -1.86 3.83
C ASP A 137 -4.11 -1.58 4.85
N HIS A 138 -4.01 -0.47 5.60
CA HIS A 138 -5.01 -0.04 6.57
C HIS A 138 -4.82 1.44 6.96
N GLN A 139 -5.78 2.00 7.69
CA GLN A 139 -5.68 3.33 8.27
C GLN A 139 -4.62 3.40 9.38
N PRO A 140 -3.98 4.57 9.60
CA PRO A 140 -2.98 4.75 10.65
C PRO A 140 -3.62 4.71 12.04
N SER A 141 -2.84 4.26 13.04
CA SER A 141 -3.24 4.30 14.46
C SER A 141 -2.85 5.64 15.09
N VAL A 142 -3.53 6.70 14.67
CA VAL A 142 -3.42 8.06 15.23
C VAL A 142 -4.48 8.28 16.32
N GLU A 143 -4.68 9.52 16.79
CA GLU A 143 -5.69 9.85 17.79
C GLU A 143 -7.11 9.55 17.27
N ASP A 144 -7.95 8.89 18.06
CA ASP A 144 -9.33 8.59 17.70
C ASP A 144 -10.14 9.87 17.50
N GLU A 145 -9.89 10.89 18.30
CA GLU A 145 -10.54 12.20 18.20
C GLU A 145 -10.19 12.93 16.89
N PHE A 146 -9.07 12.59 16.25
CA PHE A 146 -8.77 13.13 14.93
C PHE A 146 -9.69 12.53 13.86
N PHE A 147 -10.04 11.27 13.98
CA PHE A 147 -11.05 10.65 13.10
C PHE A 147 -12.44 11.26 13.31
N ASP A 148 -12.79 11.61 14.55
CA ASP A 148 -14.05 12.32 14.86
C ASP A 148 -14.10 13.70 14.20
N GLU A 149 -12.99 14.44 14.22
CA GLU A 149 -12.88 15.74 13.50
C GLU A 149 -13.03 15.59 11.98
N ILE A 150 -12.44 14.54 11.38
CA ILE A 150 -12.59 14.28 9.94
C ILE A 150 -14.04 13.90 9.60
N ALA A 151 -14.68 13.07 10.42
CA ALA A 151 -16.06 12.65 10.22
C ALA A 151 -17.07 13.78 10.50
N GLY A 152 -16.66 14.81 11.25
CA GLY A 152 -17.53 15.88 11.74
C GLY A 152 -18.52 15.43 12.81
N MET A 153 -18.31 14.24 13.39
CA MET A 153 -19.12 13.65 14.46
C MET A 153 -18.32 12.55 15.18
N PRO A 154 -18.70 12.16 16.40
CA PRO A 154 -18.09 11.02 17.06
C PRO A 154 -18.19 9.75 16.21
N SER A 155 -17.10 8.97 16.17
CA SER A 155 -17.04 7.74 15.36
C SER A 155 -18.12 6.74 15.70
N ALA A 156 -18.60 6.73 16.97
CA ALA A 156 -19.70 5.90 17.43
C ALA A 156 -21.07 6.27 16.82
N ASP A 157 -21.21 7.52 16.36
CA ASP A 157 -22.45 8.07 15.81
C ASP A 157 -22.49 8.00 14.27
N VAL A 158 -21.39 7.61 13.64
CA VAL A 158 -21.29 7.47 12.18
C VAL A 158 -22.28 6.39 11.71
N PRO A 159 -23.18 6.70 10.72
CA PRO A 159 -24.12 5.73 10.20
C PRO A 159 -23.43 4.46 9.68
N ALA A 160 -24.02 3.30 9.91
CA ALA A 160 -23.45 2.00 9.51
C ALA A 160 -23.11 1.92 8.01
N GLY A 161 -23.87 2.63 7.15
CA GLY A 161 -23.61 2.73 5.71
C GLY A 161 -22.30 3.45 5.38
N ASP A 162 -21.82 4.34 6.26
CA ASP A 162 -20.63 5.16 6.06
C ASP A 162 -19.39 4.58 6.76
N HIS A 163 -19.52 3.49 7.52
CA HIS A 163 -18.40 2.86 8.21
C HIS A 163 -17.30 2.35 7.28
N LEU A 164 -17.56 2.20 5.99
CA LEU A 164 -16.53 1.83 5.00
C LEU A 164 -15.40 2.85 4.92
N MET A 165 -15.65 4.12 5.23
CA MET A 165 -14.63 5.18 5.22
C MET A 165 -13.41 4.84 6.10
N TRP A 166 -13.62 4.10 7.19
CA TRP A 166 -12.55 3.67 8.09
C TRP A 166 -11.63 2.58 7.54
N TYR A 167 -11.99 2.02 6.39
CA TYR A 167 -11.25 0.95 5.70
C TYR A 167 -10.77 1.36 4.32
N GLU A 168 -10.97 2.62 3.95
CA GLU A 168 -10.53 3.16 2.68
C GLU A 168 -9.06 3.56 2.77
N THR A 169 -8.26 3.06 1.86
CA THR A 169 -6.86 3.42 1.72
C THR A 169 -6.59 3.90 0.29
N PRO A 170 -5.64 4.81 0.07
CA PRO A 170 -5.28 5.22 -1.28
C PRO A 170 -4.64 4.08 -2.03
N PHE A 171 -4.83 4.06 -3.36
CA PHE A 171 -4.04 3.26 -4.27
C PHE A 171 -3.68 4.08 -5.51
N LEU A 172 -2.55 3.73 -6.11
CA LEU A 172 -2.04 4.31 -7.34
C LEU A 172 -1.63 3.18 -8.28
N ILE A 173 -1.97 3.31 -9.57
CA ILE A 173 -1.42 2.51 -10.66
C ILE A 173 -0.73 3.48 -11.61
N TRP A 174 0.56 3.29 -11.81
CA TRP A 174 1.37 4.10 -12.70
C TRP A 174 2.14 3.21 -13.69
N THR A 175 2.29 3.68 -14.91
CA THR A 175 3.06 2.99 -15.94
C THR A 175 3.94 3.99 -16.69
N ASN A 176 5.10 3.56 -17.18
CA ASN A 176 5.94 4.33 -18.09
C ASN A 176 5.61 4.09 -19.59
N TYR A 177 4.49 3.45 -19.86
CA TYR A 177 3.97 3.20 -21.20
C TYR A 177 2.49 3.59 -21.30
N GLU A 178 1.97 3.73 -22.51
CA GLU A 178 0.55 4.01 -22.71
C GLU A 178 -0.29 2.82 -22.22
N SER A 179 -0.95 3.01 -21.10
CA SER A 179 -2.01 2.14 -20.59
C SER A 179 -3.30 2.94 -20.63
N GLY A 180 -4.42 2.29 -20.94
CA GLY A 180 -5.72 2.97 -20.89
C GLY A 180 -5.95 3.59 -19.51
N SER A 181 -5.55 4.86 -19.32
CA SER A 181 -5.66 5.53 -18.03
C SER A 181 -7.10 5.97 -17.82
N GLU A 182 -7.83 5.24 -17.02
CA GLU A 182 -9.07 5.75 -16.43
C GLU A 182 -8.80 6.10 -14.98
N GLN A 183 -9.30 7.27 -14.57
CA GLN A 183 -9.34 7.61 -13.16
C GLN A 183 -10.35 6.67 -12.48
N LYS A 184 -9.83 5.67 -11.78
CA LYS A 184 -10.64 4.72 -11.03
C LYS A 184 -11.12 5.39 -9.74
N GLY A 185 -12.37 5.18 -9.39
CA GLY A 185 -12.91 5.55 -8.09
C GLY A 185 -12.54 4.55 -7.01
N LYS A 186 -13.46 4.31 -6.07
CA LYS A 186 -13.30 3.32 -5.01
C LYS A 186 -13.46 1.91 -5.55
N ILE A 187 -12.53 1.03 -5.27
CA ILE A 187 -12.61 -0.41 -5.56
C ILE A 187 -12.35 -1.23 -4.30
N SER A 188 -12.89 -2.43 -4.22
CA SER A 188 -12.49 -3.36 -3.18
C SER A 188 -11.15 -4.00 -3.53
N ALA A 189 -10.29 -4.23 -2.53
CA ALA A 189 -8.96 -4.84 -2.71
C ALA A 189 -8.99 -6.18 -3.48
N ILE A 190 -10.10 -6.92 -3.40
CA ILE A 190 -10.29 -8.18 -4.13
C ILE A 190 -10.21 -8.03 -5.65
N TYR A 191 -10.53 -6.84 -6.18
CA TYR A 191 -10.51 -6.57 -7.62
C TYR A 191 -9.17 -6.04 -8.11
N LEU A 192 -8.30 -5.54 -7.20
CA LEU A 192 -7.07 -4.85 -7.57
C LEU A 192 -6.19 -5.69 -8.49
N ALA A 193 -5.97 -6.96 -8.16
CA ALA A 193 -5.15 -7.85 -8.98
C ALA A 193 -5.72 -8.05 -10.41
N SER A 194 -7.05 -8.13 -10.55
CA SER A 194 -7.70 -8.25 -11.85
C SER A 194 -7.56 -6.98 -12.67
N GLU A 195 -7.72 -5.82 -12.03
CA GLU A 195 -7.50 -4.50 -12.66
C GLU A 195 -6.07 -4.33 -13.16
N LEU A 196 -5.09 -4.78 -12.37
CA LEU A 196 -3.68 -4.73 -12.77
C LEU A 196 -3.38 -5.56 -14.01
N LEU A 197 -3.89 -6.80 -14.04
CA LEU A 197 -3.69 -7.69 -15.17
C LEU A 197 -4.36 -7.17 -16.44
N ASP A 198 -5.56 -6.59 -16.30
CA ASP A 198 -6.28 -5.97 -17.42
C ASP A 198 -5.51 -4.78 -17.99
N GLN A 199 -5.09 -3.85 -17.14
CA GLN A 199 -4.31 -2.68 -17.55
C GLN A 199 -2.94 -3.02 -18.13
N ALA A 200 -2.31 -4.09 -17.63
CA ALA A 200 -1.04 -4.59 -18.15
C ALA A 200 -1.19 -5.41 -19.45
N GLY A 201 -2.42 -5.69 -19.89
CA GLY A 201 -2.69 -6.55 -21.03
C GLY A 201 -2.22 -7.99 -20.82
N LEU A 202 -2.24 -8.46 -19.56
CA LEU A 202 -1.80 -9.80 -19.18
C LEU A 202 -2.96 -10.79 -19.12
N ASP A 203 -2.64 -12.07 -19.30
CA ASP A 203 -3.63 -13.14 -19.22
C ASP A 203 -4.21 -13.25 -17.79
N MET A 204 -5.54 -13.38 -17.75
CA MET A 204 -6.30 -13.56 -16.52
C MET A 204 -6.86 -14.97 -16.40
N THR A 205 -6.93 -15.46 -15.17
CA THR A 205 -7.68 -16.68 -14.85
C THR A 205 -9.18 -16.48 -15.07
N PRO A 206 -9.98 -17.54 -15.20
CA PRO A 206 -11.45 -17.42 -15.24
C PRO A 206 -12.04 -16.67 -14.04
N TYR A 207 -11.46 -16.84 -12.85
CA TYR A 207 -11.88 -16.13 -11.64
C TYR A 207 -11.65 -14.62 -11.73
N GLN A 208 -10.47 -14.20 -12.19
CA GLN A 208 -10.16 -12.77 -12.35
C GLN A 208 -11.05 -12.10 -13.39
N ARG A 209 -11.32 -12.77 -14.53
CA ARG A 209 -12.30 -12.29 -15.52
C ARG A 209 -13.71 -12.21 -14.97
N PHE A 210 -14.11 -13.20 -14.16
CA PHE A 210 -15.41 -13.18 -13.48
C PHE A 210 -15.54 -11.96 -12.56
N LEU A 211 -14.50 -11.65 -11.75
CA LEU A 211 -14.52 -10.49 -10.87
C LEU A 211 -14.79 -9.19 -11.65
N LEU A 212 -14.09 -8.95 -12.75
CA LEU A 212 -14.29 -7.75 -13.58
C LEU A 212 -15.68 -7.72 -14.25
N SER A 213 -16.34 -8.86 -14.41
CA SER A 213 -17.68 -8.93 -15.01
C SER A 213 -18.82 -8.58 -14.04
N ILE A 214 -18.52 -8.44 -12.73
CA ILE A 214 -19.54 -8.16 -11.71
C ILE A 214 -19.99 -6.70 -11.82
N PRO A 215 -21.28 -6.41 -12.06
CA PRO A 215 -21.77 -5.04 -12.13
C PRO A 215 -21.53 -4.28 -10.80
N GLY A 216 -20.94 -3.10 -10.91
CA GLY A 216 -20.70 -2.24 -9.74
C GLY A 216 -19.54 -2.68 -8.83
N TYR A 217 -18.60 -3.47 -9.33
CA TYR A 217 -17.40 -3.89 -8.59
C TYR A 217 -16.54 -2.72 -8.04
N HIS A 218 -16.71 -1.51 -8.57
CA HIS A 218 -16.10 -0.30 -8.02
C HIS A 218 -16.68 0.14 -6.66
N LYS A 219 -17.81 -0.48 -6.22
CA LYS A 219 -18.36 -0.21 -4.89
C LYS A 219 -17.66 -1.12 -3.89
N GLY A 220 -16.97 -0.54 -2.91
CA GLY A 220 -16.29 -1.30 -1.88
C GLY A 220 -17.20 -2.37 -1.25
N LEU A 221 -16.75 -3.64 -1.31
CA LEU A 221 -17.43 -4.76 -0.68
C LEU A 221 -16.75 -5.10 0.65
N ARG A 222 -17.53 -5.18 1.71
CA ARG A 222 -17.07 -5.65 3.01
C ARG A 222 -17.68 -7.02 3.32
N VAL A 223 -16.88 -7.99 3.73
CA VAL A 223 -17.36 -9.35 4.09
C VAL A 223 -18.46 -9.31 5.13
N SER A 224 -18.46 -8.34 6.05
CA SER A 224 -19.51 -8.15 7.05
C SER A 224 -20.89 -7.78 6.46
N HIS A 225 -20.96 -7.31 5.23
CA HIS A 225 -22.22 -6.99 4.55
C HIS A 225 -22.81 -8.20 3.82
N LEU A 226 -22.03 -9.26 3.61
CA LEU A 226 -22.48 -10.49 2.96
C LEU A 226 -23.13 -11.47 3.94
N GLN A 227 -22.81 -11.39 5.22
CA GLN A 227 -23.34 -12.33 6.23
C GLN A 227 -24.86 -12.30 6.44
N PRO A 228 -25.57 -11.16 6.41
CA PRO A 228 -27.02 -11.15 6.57
C PRO A 228 -27.79 -11.74 5.40
N GLN A 229 -27.24 -11.69 4.18
CA GLN A 229 -27.92 -12.17 2.98
C GLN A 229 -27.81 -13.68 2.78
N LEU A 230 -26.68 -14.28 3.22
CA LEU A 230 -26.49 -15.74 3.15
C LEU A 230 -27.31 -16.50 4.19
N ARG A 231 -27.77 -15.83 5.26
CA ARG A 231 -28.59 -16.46 6.31
C ARG A 231 -30.09 -16.50 6.03
N SER A 232 -30.57 -15.83 4.99
CA SER A 232 -31.98 -15.75 4.67
C SER A 232 -32.44 -16.75 3.59
N GLU A 233 -31.51 -17.54 3.02
CA GLU A 233 -31.85 -18.53 1.98
C GLU A 233 -31.75 -19.99 2.44
N GLU A 234 -31.46 -20.26 3.74
CA GLU A 234 -31.47 -21.60 4.33
C GLU A 234 -32.56 -21.72 5.41
N ILE A 235 -33.82 -21.51 5.06
CA ILE A 235 -34.96 -22.06 5.80
C ILE A 235 -36.08 -22.46 4.83
#